data_2448d0831b47b6828a1748679d4471ed
#
_entry.id   2448d0831b47b6828a1748679d4471ed
#
_cell.length_a   1.000
_cell.length_b   1.000
_cell.length_c   1.000
_cell.angle_alpha   90.00
_cell.angle_beta   90.00
_cell.angle_gamma   90.00
#
_symmetry.space_group_name_H-M   'P 1'
#
loop_
_entity.id
_entity.type
_entity.pdbx_description
1 polymer ?
#
loop_
_entity_poly.entity_id
_entity_poly.type
_entity_poly.pdbx_seq_one_letter_code
_entity_poly.pdbx_strand_id
1 'polypeptide(L)'
;GHTPIICGGAGLYYRAIAKGIFKGSVSDLPIRERLEQTYEKDPGSLFERLRSVDPDYAEIVHINNKKRLVRALEIFESTGKTPSQHFIGQETNPTFVLDLFPILLCMRKELLNDRIDKRTKQMFESGWIDEVNTLLEKQSEMHTFFPALDSIGYKQIHRYIKGEMNEHDMKEDITLRTRQFFRRQVKWFRKEKIEFSIDMSQLDNGKVSGIISDIYNYAILKD
;
A
#
# COMPACT_ATOMS: atom_id res chain seq x y z
N GLY A 1 -12.93 1.13 -28.79
CA GLY A 1 -11.99 0.82 -27.73
C GLY A 1 -12.70 0.20 -26.53
N HIS A 2 -11.94 -0.32 -25.57
CA HIS A 2 -12.48 -0.85 -24.34
C HIS A 2 -12.09 0.06 -23.18
N THR A 3 -13.00 0.32 -22.25
CA THR A 3 -12.70 1.08 -21.04
C THR A 3 -12.01 0.15 -20.02
N PRO A 4 -10.79 0.44 -19.57
CA PRO A 4 -10.11 -0.37 -18.57
C PRO A 4 -10.75 -0.18 -17.18
N ILE A 5 -10.98 -1.28 -16.47
CA ILE A 5 -11.45 -1.27 -15.07
C ILE A 5 -10.29 -1.65 -14.18
N ILE A 6 -9.93 -0.77 -13.25
CA ILE A 6 -8.85 -1.01 -12.28
C ILE A 6 -9.47 -1.20 -10.90
N CYS A 7 -9.25 -2.37 -10.30
CA CYS A 7 -9.74 -2.72 -8.97
C CYS A 7 -8.60 -2.77 -7.95
N GLY A 8 -8.83 -2.25 -6.76
CA GLY A 8 -7.85 -2.35 -5.68
C GLY A 8 -8.10 -1.40 -4.52
N GLY A 9 -7.27 -1.52 -3.48
CA GLY A 9 -7.35 -0.67 -2.27
C GLY A 9 -6.00 -0.05 -1.90
N ALA A 10 -5.01 -0.09 -2.81
CA ALA A 10 -3.69 0.47 -2.58
C ALA A 10 -3.69 1.98 -2.92
N GLY A 11 -3.81 2.82 -1.90
CA GLY A 11 -3.90 4.26 -2.07
C GLY A 11 -2.75 4.89 -2.86
N LEU A 12 -1.52 4.38 -2.67
CA LEU A 12 -0.37 4.87 -3.43
C LEU A 12 -0.54 4.64 -4.93
N TYR A 13 -1.03 3.46 -5.35
CA TYR A 13 -1.28 3.16 -6.77
C TYR A 13 -2.43 4.00 -7.31
N TYR A 14 -3.48 4.20 -6.53
CA TYR A 14 -4.55 5.12 -6.92
C TYR A 14 -4.01 6.53 -7.19
N ARG A 15 -3.19 7.09 -6.29
CA ARG A 15 -2.58 8.41 -6.51
C ARG A 15 -1.65 8.44 -7.71
N ALA A 16 -0.88 7.37 -7.91
CA ALA A 16 0.00 7.25 -9.06
C ALA A 16 -0.76 7.32 -10.39
N ILE A 17 -1.94 6.71 -10.43
CA ILE A 17 -2.82 6.72 -11.60
C ILE A 17 -3.53 8.08 -11.72
N ALA A 18 -4.07 8.61 -10.61
CA ALA A 18 -4.88 9.83 -10.62
C ALA A 18 -4.08 11.13 -10.77
N LYS A 19 -2.85 11.16 -10.24
CA LYS A 19 -2.01 12.37 -10.19
C LYS A 19 -0.64 12.19 -10.85
N GLY A 20 -0.34 10.97 -11.30
CA GLY A 20 0.98 10.62 -11.81
C GLY A 20 2.01 10.34 -10.70
N ILE A 21 3.17 9.86 -11.13
CA ILE A 21 4.36 9.69 -10.29
C ILE A 21 5.48 10.52 -10.90
N PHE A 22 6.26 11.22 -10.09
CA PHE A 22 7.39 11.96 -10.61
C PHE A 22 8.46 11.00 -11.20
N LYS A 23 9.10 11.43 -12.29
CA LYS A 23 10.03 10.58 -13.06
C LYS A 23 11.31 10.16 -12.31
N GLY A 24 11.68 10.84 -11.25
CA GLY A 24 12.83 10.52 -10.37
C GLY A 24 12.56 9.41 -9.34
N SER A 25 11.50 8.61 -9.51
CA SER A 25 11.12 7.56 -8.54
C SER A 25 11.91 6.24 -8.68
N VAL A 26 12.82 6.13 -9.64
CA VAL A 26 13.66 4.93 -9.76
C VAL A 26 14.55 4.81 -8.52
N SER A 27 14.60 3.60 -7.96
CA SER A 27 15.41 3.33 -6.78
C SER A 27 16.89 3.20 -7.15
N ASP A 28 17.72 3.89 -6.38
CA ASP A 28 19.18 3.70 -6.40
C ASP A 28 19.57 2.77 -5.24
N LEU A 29 19.81 1.50 -5.56
CA LEU A 29 20.05 0.48 -4.55
C LEU A 29 21.33 0.77 -3.71
N PRO A 30 22.48 1.13 -4.28
CA PRO A 30 23.67 1.52 -3.52
C PRO A 30 23.42 2.65 -2.52
N ILE A 31 22.76 3.72 -2.94
CA ILE A 31 22.42 4.84 -2.05
C ILE A 31 21.49 4.36 -0.94
N ARG A 32 20.44 3.58 -1.28
CA ARG A 32 19.47 3.06 -0.33
C ARG A 32 20.13 2.19 0.74
N GLU A 33 20.95 1.21 0.34
CA GLU A 33 21.61 0.30 1.27
C GLU A 33 22.52 1.07 2.25
N ARG A 34 23.28 2.04 1.76
CA ARG A 34 24.10 2.88 2.62
C ARG A 34 23.27 3.70 3.62
N LEU A 35 22.17 4.29 3.17
CA LEU A 35 21.28 5.05 4.04
C LEU A 35 20.56 4.15 5.05
N GLU A 36 20.19 2.94 4.67
CA GLU A 36 19.62 1.96 5.59
C GLU A 36 20.61 1.53 6.67
N GLN A 37 21.87 1.27 6.31
CA GLN A 37 22.93 0.97 7.27
C GLN A 37 23.20 2.16 8.21
N THR A 38 23.15 3.38 7.70
CA THR A 38 23.30 4.58 8.54
C THR A 38 22.11 4.71 9.51
N TYR A 39 20.89 4.44 9.04
CA TYR A 39 19.71 4.45 9.90
C TYR A 39 19.80 3.44 11.05
N GLU A 40 20.29 2.22 10.79
CA GLU A 40 20.45 1.21 11.85
C GLU A 40 21.45 1.63 12.94
N LYS A 41 22.45 2.44 12.57
CA LYS A 41 23.46 2.94 13.51
C LYS A 41 22.99 4.18 14.26
N ASP A 42 22.42 5.13 13.54
CA ASP A 42 22.01 6.44 14.07
C ASP A 42 20.85 7.03 13.24
N PRO A 43 19.59 6.71 13.60
CA PRO A 43 18.41 7.32 12.97
C PRO A 43 18.37 8.84 13.11
N GLY A 44 18.96 9.38 14.21
CA GLY A 44 18.96 10.81 14.52
C GLY A 44 19.75 11.60 13.49
N SER A 45 20.96 11.16 13.16
CA SER A 45 21.79 11.84 12.18
C SER A 45 21.13 11.93 10.79
N LEU A 46 20.44 10.84 10.38
CA LEU A 46 19.68 10.84 9.13
C LEU A 46 18.50 11.82 9.16
N PHE A 47 17.81 11.89 10.29
CA PHE A 47 16.68 12.80 10.44
C PHE A 47 17.11 14.26 10.44
N GLU A 48 18.18 14.61 11.14
CA GLU A 48 18.76 15.97 11.11
C GLU A 48 19.27 16.33 9.70
N ARG A 49 19.83 15.37 8.98
CA ARG A 49 20.21 15.59 7.58
C ARG A 49 18.97 15.85 6.70
N LEU A 50 17.87 15.13 6.86
CA LEU A 50 16.63 15.41 6.15
C LEU A 50 16.12 16.81 6.51
N ARG A 51 16.13 17.17 7.80
CA ARG A 51 15.72 18.48 8.28
C ARG A 51 16.54 19.63 7.67
N SER A 52 17.84 19.40 7.44
CA SER A 52 18.73 20.43 6.84
C SER A 52 18.48 20.63 5.35
N VAL A 53 18.11 19.56 4.59
CA VAL A 53 17.95 19.64 3.13
C VAL A 53 16.49 19.85 2.71
N ASP A 54 15.53 19.36 3.48
CA ASP A 54 14.08 19.44 3.21
C ASP A 54 13.30 19.62 4.53
N PRO A 55 13.31 20.80 5.14
CA PRO A 55 12.61 21.04 6.40
C PRO A 55 11.10 20.77 6.30
N ASP A 56 10.48 21.14 5.18
CA ASP A 56 9.03 20.94 4.98
C ASP A 56 8.66 19.46 4.98
N TYR A 57 9.49 18.62 4.34
CA TYR A 57 9.25 17.17 4.35
C TYR A 57 9.58 16.53 5.70
N ALA A 58 10.57 17.08 6.42
CA ALA A 58 10.93 16.59 7.76
C ALA A 58 9.80 16.81 8.79
N GLU A 59 8.95 17.83 8.63
CA GLU A 59 7.78 18.03 9.49
C GLU A 59 6.73 16.93 9.39
N ILE A 60 6.65 16.26 8.23
CA ILE A 60 5.66 15.18 7.98
C ILE A 60 6.22 13.77 8.10
N VAL A 61 7.55 13.64 8.26
CA VAL A 61 8.22 12.33 8.41
C VAL A 61 8.67 12.14 9.85
N HIS A 62 8.17 11.07 10.48
CA HIS A 62 8.63 10.72 11.83
C HIS A 62 9.98 9.99 11.75
N ILE A 63 10.89 10.27 12.71
CA ILE A 63 12.21 9.64 12.80
C ILE A 63 12.17 8.09 12.76
N ASN A 64 11.16 7.48 13.37
CA ASN A 64 10.95 6.02 13.36
C ASN A 64 10.38 5.49 12.04
N ASN A 65 10.14 6.34 11.04
CA ASN A 65 9.68 5.89 9.74
C ASN A 65 10.85 5.68 8.78
N LYS A 66 11.65 4.64 9.06
CA LYS A 66 12.83 4.26 8.26
C LYS A 66 12.58 4.37 6.76
N LYS A 67 11.51 3.72 6.27
CA LYS A 67 11.21 3.66 4.83
C LYS A 67 11.06 5.05 4.20
N ARG A 68 10.36 5.98 4.87
CA ARG A 68 10.17 7.35 4.37
C ARG A 68 11.42 8.19 4.49
N LEU A 69 12.12 8.08 5.60
CA LEU A 69 13.34 8.84 5.86
C LEU A 69 14.45 8.47 4.86
N VAL A 70 14.73 7.18 4.72
CA VAL A 70 15.70 6.67 3.75
C VAL A 70 15.30 7.07 2.32
N ARG A 71 14.02 6.90 1.96
CA ARG A 71 13.56 7.25 0.60
C ARG A 71 13.67 8.74 0.28
N ALA A 72 13.40 9.60 1.25
CA ALA A 72 13.54 11.06 1.06
C ALA A 72 14.99 11.45 0.72
N LEU A 73 15.93 10.92 1.48
CA LEU A 73 17.36 11.19 1.25
C LEU A 73 17.89 10.49 -0.02
N GLU A 74 17.41 9.29 -0.33
CA GLU A 74 17.73 8.61 -1.59
C GLU A 74 17.29 9.45 -2.80
N ILE A 75 16.10 10.02 -2.78
CA ILE A 75 15.60 10.92 -3.84
C ILE A 75 16.52 12.14 -3.95
N PHE A 76 16.83 12.78 -2.84
CA PHE A 76 17.69 13.95 -2.84
C PHE A 76 19.08 13.65 -3.40
N GLU A 77 19.71 12.56 -2.95
CA GLU A 77 21.05 12.19 -3.41
C GLU A 77 21.10 11.76 -4.89
N SER A 78 20.06 11.07 -5.36
CA SER A 78 20.02 10.58 -6.74
C SER A 78 19.61 11.64 -7.76
N THR A 79 18.84 12.67 -7.35
CA THR A 79 18.28 13.67 -8.27
C THR A 79 18.79 15.08 -8.05
N GLY A 80 19.43 15.37 -6.92
CA GLY A 80 19.81 16.72 -6.49
C GLY A 80 18.62 17.60 -6.07
N LYS A 81 17.38 17.07 -6.07
CA LYS A 81 16.16 17.78 -5.67
C LYS A 81 15.50 17.10 -4.48
N THR A 82 14.95 17.91 -3.58
CA THR A 82 14.24 17.39 -2.41
C THR A 82 12.86 16.82 -2.77
N PRO A 83 12.30 15.90 -1.95
CA PRO A 83 10.92 15.46 -2.09
C PRO A 83 9.92 16.61 -2.22
N SER A 84 10.01 17.65 -1.39
CA SER A 84 9.12 18.83 -1.45
C SER A 84 9.20 19.55 -2.80
N GLN A 85 10.40 19.73 -3.34
CA GLN A 85 10.58 20.33 -4.67
C GLN A 85 9.97 19.47 -5.79
N HIS A 86 10.08 18.15 -5.70
CA HIS A 86 9.44 17.24 -6.65
C HIS A 86 7.91 17.29 -6.59
N PHE A 87 7.31 17.40 -5.40
CA PHE A 87 5.87 17.53 -5.23
C PHE A 87 5.32 18.83 -5.82
N ILE A 88 5.97 19.95 -5.56
CA ILE A 88 5.59 21.24 -6.15
C ILE A 88 5.69 21.17 -7.69
N GLY A 89 6.77 20.61 -8.22
CA GLY A 89 6.94 20.47 -9.67
C GLY A 89 5.91 19.53 -10.33
N GLN A 90 5.39 18.55 -9.61
CA GLN A 90 4.35 17.62 -10.10
C GLN A 90 2.97 18.28 -10.11
N GLU A 91 2.65 19.11 -9.12
CA GLU A 91 1.37 19.85 -9.08
C GLU A 91 1.27 20.90 -10.19
N THR A 92 2.40 21.51 -10.56
CA THR A 92 2.43 22.55 -11.60
C THR A 92 2.47 22.00 -13.04
N ASN A 93 2.95 20.78 -13.24
CA ASN A 93 3.06 20.13 -14.54
C ASN A 93 2.65 18.64 -14.46
N PRO A 94 1.36 18.32 -14.43
CA PRO A 94 0.93 16.92 -14.46
C PRO A 94 1.35 16.30 -15.80
N THR A 95 2.21 15.30 -15.75
CA THR A 95 2.80 14.65 -16.95
C THR A 95 1.75 13.87 -17.74
N PHE A 96 0.63 13.53 -17.10
CA PHE A 96 -0.47 12.78 -17.71
C PHE A 96 -1.73 12.92 -16.84
N VAL A 97 -2.84 13.30 -17.44
CA VAL A 97 -4.15 13.34 -16.78
C VAL A 97 -5.01 12.27 -17.41
N LEU A 98 -5.34 11.24 -16.64
CA LEU A 98 -6.36 10.27 -17.04
C LEU A 98 -7.73 10.81 -16.65
N ASP A 99 -8.68 10.68 -17.53
CA ASP A 99 -10.09 10.80 -17.17
C ASP A 99 -10.49 9.58 -16.35
N LEU A 100 -10.60 9.76 -15.04
CA LEU A 100 -10.88 8.70 -14.08
C LEU A 100 -12.26 8.86 -13.50
N PHE A 101 -12.99 7.76 -13.49
CA PHE A 101 -14.27 7.65 -12.81
C PHE A 101 -14.16 6.77 -11.55
N PRO A 102 -13.78 7.36 -10.39
CA PRO A 102 -13.54 6.58 -9.18
C PRO A 102 -14.82 6.24 -8.45
N ILE A 103 -15.03 4.94 -8.19
CA ILE A 103 -16.12 4.40 -7.37
C ILE A 103 -15.54 3.77 -6.12
N LEU A 104 -15.96 4.23 -4.93
CA LEU A 104 -15.58 3.65 -3.65
C LEU A 104 -16.61 2.64 -3.17
N LEU A 105 -16.20 1.40 -2.98
CA LEU A 105 -17.01 0.37 -2.36
C LEU A 105 -16.82 0.44 -0.84
N CYS A 106 -17.92 0.70 -0.12
CA CYS A 106 -17.94 0.79 1.34
C CYS A 106 -18.68 -0.39 1.96
N MET A 107 -18.39 -0.68 3.23
CA MET A 107 -19.11 -1.67 4.01
C MET A 107 -19.07 -1.30 5.49
N ARG A 108 -20.14 -1.61 6.22
CA ARG A 108 -20.17 -1.45 7.67
C ARG A 108 -19.06 -2.27 8.31
N LYS A 109 -18.44 -1.70 9.34
CA LYS A 109 -17.25 -2.26 10.00
C LYS A 109 -17.46 -3.68 10.52
N GLU A 110 -18.63 -3.95 11.10
CA GLU A 110 -19.00 -5.25 11.66
C GLU A 110 -19.01 -6.32 10.58
N LEU A 111 -19.73 -6.08 9.49
CA LEU A 111 -19.82 -7.01 8.35
C LEU A 111 -18.47 -7.23 7.67
N LEU A 112 -17.65 -6.18 7.62
CA LEU A 112 -16.32 -6.32 7.07
C LEU A 112 -15.41 -7.15 7.97
N ASN A 113 -15.47 -6.97 9.30
CA ASN A 113 -14.71 -7.80 10.23
C ASN A 113 -15.11 -9.28 10.07
N ASP A 114 -16.40 -9.60 9.95
CA ASP A 114 -16.87 -10.96 9.69
C ASP A 114 -16.35 -11.52 8.37
N ARG A 115 -16.28 -10.69 7.32
CA ARG A 115 -15.68 -11.09 6.04
C ARG A 115 -14.18 -11.35 6.15
N ILE A 116 -13.46 -10.53 6.90
CA ILE A 116 -12.03 -10.72 7.16
C ILE A 116 -11.81 -12.05 7.86
N ASP A 117 -12.58 -12.35 8.91
CA ASP A 117 -12.45 -13.58 9.68
C ASP A 117 -12.75 -14.81 8.83
N LYS A 118 -13.86 -14.79 8.07
CA LYS A 118 -14.21 -15.87 7.14
C LYS A 118 -13.15 -16.08 6.08
N ARG A 119 -12.66 -15.01 5.46
CA ARG A 119 -11.61 -15.09 4.44
C ARG A 119 -10.31 -15.64 5.01
N THR A 120 -9.89 -15.16 6.19
CA THR A 120 -8.66 -15.64 6.84
C THR A 120 -8.76 -17.14 7.13
N LYS A 121 -9.92 -17.60 7.66
CA LYS A 121 -10.17 -19.01 7.88
C LYS A 121 -10.08 -19.83 6.58
N GLN A 122 -10.73 -19.39 5.52
CA GLN A 122 -10.67 -20.05 4.21
C GLN A 122 -9.25 -20.13 3.65
N MET A 123 -8.43 -19.10 3.82
CA MET A 123 -7.04 -19.12 3.38
C MET A 123 -6.23 -20.19 4.12
N PHE A 124 -6.42 -20.36 5.41
CA PHE A 124 -5.78 -21.46 6.17
C PHE A 124 -6.27 -22.82 5.71
N GLU A 125 -7.58 -23.00 5.51
CA GLU A 125 -8.18 -24.25 5.01
C GLU A 125 -7.71 -24.60 3.59
N SER A 126 -7.30 -23.61 2.81
CA SER A 126 -6.76 -23.75 1.46
C SER A 126 -5.24 -23.98 1.41
N GLY A 127 -4.57 -24.21 2.55
CA GLY A 127 -3.15 -24.55 2.59
C GLY A 127 -2.20 -23.35 2.61
N TRP A 128 -2.60 -22.22 3.19
CA TRP A 128 -1.76 -21.02 3.23
C TRP A 128 -0.40 -21.21 3.94
N ILE A 129 -0.36 -22.06 4.96
CA ILE A 129 0.90 -22.40 5.66
C ILE A 129 1.85 -23.14 4.70
N ASP A 130 1.33 -24.11 3.94
CA ASP A 130 2.13 -24.90 3.00
C ASP A 130 2.65 -24.03 1.85
N GLU A 131 1.82 -23.09 1.37
CA GLU A 131 2.25 -22.09 0.38
C GLU A 131 3.44 -21.27 0.88
N VAL A 132 3.36 -20.75 2.12
CA VAL A 132 4.46 -19.94 2.70
C VAL A 132 5.71 -20.79 2.86
N ASN A 133 5.60 -22.03 3.32
CA ASN A 133 6.74 -22.92 3.46
C ASN A 133 7.43 -23.17 2.10
N THR A 134 6.67 -23.49 1.06
CA THR A 134 7.18 -23.65 -0.30
C THR A 134 7.90 -22.41 -0.82
N LEU A 135 7.36 -21.21 -0.52
CA LEU A 135 7.98 -19.94 -0.93
C LEU A 135 9.28 -19.67 -0.18
N LEU A 136 9.36 -20.04 1.10
CA LEU A 136 10.59 -19.91 1.90
C LEU A 136 11.69 -20.86 1.41
N GLU A 137 11.35 -22.10 1.04
CA GLU A 137 12.28 -23.05 0.42
C GLU A 137 12.84 -22.49 -0.89
N LYS A 138 11.97 -22.02 -1.80
CA LYS A 138 12.38 -21.39 -3.05
C LYS A 138 13.26 -20.15 -2.85
N GLN A 139 12.93 -19.30 -1.86
CA GLN A 139 13.74 -18.14 -1.52
C GLN A 139 15.16 -18.57 -1.10
N SER A 140 15.27 -19.64 -0.32
CA SER A 140 16.55 -20.19 0.12
C SER A 140 17.35 -20.76 -1.05
N GLU A 141 16.72 -21.55 -1.92
CA GLU A 141 17.37 -22.13 -3.10
C GLU A 141 17.87 -21.08 -4.09
N MET A 142 17.08 -20.04 -4.31
CA MET A 142 17.39 -18.96 -5.25
C MET A 142 18.34 -17.90 -4.66
N HIS A 143 18.67 -17.97 -3.38
CA HIS A 143 19.43 -16.94 -2.65
C HIS A 143 18.89 -15.52 -2.89
N THR A 144 17.57 -15.37 -3.06
CA THR A 144 16.92 -14.12 -3.43
C THR A 144 15.81 -13.79 -2.43
N PHE A 145 15.80 -12.56 -1.92
CA PHE A 145 14.74 -12.10 -1.02
C PHE A 145 13.44 -11.87 -1.78
N PHE A 146 12.34 -12.46 -1.30
CA PHE A 146 10.99 -12.25 -1.82
C PHE A 146 10.24 -11.21 -0.98
N PRO A 147 10.12 -9.94 -1.42
CA PRO A 147 9.50 -8.88 -0.63
C PRO A 147 8.04 -9.17 -0.24
N ALA A 148 7.34 -10.00 -1.02
CA ALA A 148 5.97 -10.42 -0.74
C ALA A 148 5.83 -11.19 0.59
N LEU A 149 6.88 -11.90 1.02
CA LEU A 149 6.92 -12.61 2.30
C LEU A 149 6.90 -11.67 3.52
N ASP A 150 7.17 -10.37 3.37
CA ASP A 150 7.00 -9.36 4.44
C ASP A 150 5.55 -8.81 4.53
N SER A 151 4.62 -9.31 3.72
CA SER A 151 3.21 -8.90 3.76
C SER A 151 2.44 -9.52 4.94
N ILE A 152 1.26 -8.94 5.24
CA ILE A 152 0.37 -9.45 6.29
C ILE A 152 -0.05 -10.88 5.94
N GLY A 153 0.07 -11.76 6.90
CA GLY A 153 -0.16 -13.20 6.76
C GLY A 153 1.14 -13.95 6.55
N TYR A 154 1.85 -13.70 5.48
CA TYR A 154 3.11 -14.38 5.16
C TYR A 154 4.18 -14.18 6.24
N LYS A 155 4.34 -12.96 6.73
CA LYS A 155 5.29 -12.65 7.81
C LYS A 155 4.95 -13.38 9.12
N GLN A 156 3.67 -13.46 9.49
CA GLN A 156 3.23 -14.14 10.70
C GLN A 156 3.40 -15.66 10.56
N ILE A 157 3.02 -16.22 9.42
CA ILE A 157 3.19 -17.65 9.14
C ILE A 157 4.68 -18.02 9.14
N HIS A 158 5.55 -17.18 8.57
CA HIS A 158 7.01 -17.38 8.63
C HIS A 158 7.52 -17.43 10.09
N ARG A 159 7.05 -16.53 10.96
CA ARG A 159 7.41 -16.56 12.40
C ARG A 159 6.88 -17.83 13.10
N TYR A 160 5.68 -18.28 12.75
CA TYR A 160 5.13 -19.54 13.24
C TYR A 160 5.98 -20.74 12.81
N ILE A 161 6.36 -20.82 11.53
CA ILE A 161 7.24 -21.89 11.00
C ILE A 161 8.60 -21.91 11.74
N LYS A 162 9.12 -20.73 12.11
CA LYS A 162 10.35 -20.61 12.92
C LYS A 162 10.17 -20.98 14.40
N GLY A 163 8.96 -21.27 14.87
CA GLY A 163 8.69 -21.53 16.29
C GLY A 163 8.70 -20.26 17.18
N GLU A 164 8.68 -19.05 16.58
CA GLU A 164 8.67 -17.78 17.33
C GLU A 164 7.29 -17.43 17.91
N MET A 165 6.24 -18.11 17.49
CA MET A 165 4.87 -17.95 17.97
C MET A 165 4.06 -19.22 17.74
N ASN A 166 3.01 -19.42 18.53
CA ASN A 166 2.10 -20.54 18.32
C ASN A 166 1.03 -20.24 17.25
N GLU A 167 0.29 -21.26 16.85
CA GLU A 167 -0.72 -21.15 15.77
C GLU A 167 -1.87 -20.19 16.13
N HIS A 168 -2.31 -20.20 17.40
CA HIS A 168 -3.38 -19.34 17.87
C HIS A 168 -2.98 -17.86 17.75
N ASP A 169 -1.84 -17.49 18.31
CA ASP A 169 -1.32 -16.11 18.27
C ASP A 169 -1.06 -15.64 16.83
N MET A 170 -0.58 -16.55 15.96
CA MET A 170 -0.39 -16.27 14.55
C MET A 170 -1.72 -15.86 13.87
N LYS A 171 -2.77 -16.64 14.06
CA LYS A 171 -4.09 -16.39 13.47
C LYS A 171 -4.70 -15.09 13.99
N GLU A 172 -4.58 -14.83 15.29
CA GLU A 172 -5.04 -13.57 15.90
C GLU A 172 -4.27 -12.36 15.38
N ASP A 173 -2.94 -12.42 15.30
CA ASP A 173 -2.13 -11.28 14.80
C ASP A 173 -2.45 -11.00 13.33
N ILE A 174 -2.64 -12.02 12.50
CA ILE A 174 -3.05 -11.85 11.09
C ILE A 174 -4.39 -11.11 11.00
N THR A 175 -5.38 -11.57 11.75
CA THR A 175 -6.72 -10.96 11.76
C THR A 175 -6.67 -9.51 12.25
N LEU A 176 -5.97 -9.26 13.35
CA LEU A 176 -5.79 -7.92 13.91
C LEU A 176 -5.13 -6.97 12.91
N ARG A 177 -4.03 -7.39 12.28
CA ARG A 177 -3.30 -6.56 11.30
C ARG A 177 -4.10 -6.32 10.03
N THR A 178 -4.87 -7.29 9.59
CA THR A 178 -5.77 -7.12 8.44
C THR A 178 -6.86 -6.08 8.74
N ARG A 179 -7.48 -6.12 9.93
CA ARG A 179 -8.44 -5.10 10.38
C ARG A 179 -7.79 -3.72 10.51
N GLN A 180 -6.55 -3.64 11.01
CA GLN A 180 -5.79 -2.38 11.07
C GLN A 180 -5.45 -1.86 9.67
N PHE A 181 -5.09 -2.74 8.74
CA PHE A 181 -4.82 -2.35 7.35
C PHE A 181 -6.05 -1.76 6.68
N PHE A 182 -7.21 -2.38 6.86
CA PHE A 182 -8.47 -1.83 6.38
C PHE A 182 -8.76 -0.42 6.94
N ARG A 183 -8.61 -0.22 8.26
CA ARG A 183 -8.80 1.11 8.86
C ARG A 183 -7.89 2.16 8.23
N ARG A 184 -6.64 1.79 7.89
CA ARG A 184 -5.72 2.68 7.18
C ARG A 184 -6.21 2.99 5.77
N GLN A 185 -6.74 2.00 5.04
CA GLN A 185 -7.33 2.23 3.71
C GLN A 185 -8.52 3.20 3.79
N VAL A 186 -9.46 2.98 4.71
CA VAL A 186 -10.62 3.89 4.90
C VAL A 186 -10.15 5.31 5.22
N LYS A 187 -9.22 5.47 6.17
CA LYS A 187 -8.66 6.78 6.53
C LYS A 187 -7.96 7.45 5.34
N TRP A 188 -7.33 6.67 4.49
CA TRP A 188 -6.63 7.17 3.32
C TRP A 188 -7.60 7.65 2.25
N PHE A 189 -8.57 6.81 1.85
CA PHE A 189 -9.55 7.14 0.80
C PHE A 189 -10.53 8.25 1.19
N ARG A 190 -10.77 8.48 2.48
CA ARG A 190 -11.54 9.66 2.96
C ARG A 190 -10.93 11.01 2.56
N LYS A 191 -9.65 11.04 2.22
CA LYS A 191 -8.95 12.27 1.80
C LYS A 191 -8.94 12.46 0.29
N GLU A 192 -9.38 11.47 -0.47
CA GLU A 192 -9.43 11.54 -1.91
C GLU A 192 -10.81 12.02 -2.37
N LYS A 193 -10.81 12.77 -3.48
CA LYS A 193 -12.06 13.20 -4.11
C LYS A 193 -12.64 12.01 -4.88
N ILE A 194 -13.71 11.43 -4.36
CA ILE A 194 -14.42 10.29 -4.95
C ILE A 194 -15.87 10.70 -5.12
N GLU A 195 -16.38 10.61 -6.33
CA GLU A 195 -17.71 11.12 -6.68
C GLU A 195 -18.82 10.14 -6.28
N PHE A 196 -18.55 8.83 -6.38
CA PHE A 196 -19.52 7.79 -6.10
C PHE A 196 -19.04 6.84 -5.01
N SER A 197 -19.90 6.56 -4.05
CA SER A 197 -19.67 5.51 -3.06
C SER A 197 -20.87 4.56 -3.00
N ILE A 198 -20.59 3.25 -2.96
CA ILE A 198 -21.62 2.21 -2.89
C ILE A 198 -21.46 1.48 -1.56
N ASP A 199 -22.50 1.50 -0.73
CA ASP A 199 -22.55 0.69 0.50
C ASP A 199 -22.96 -0.74 0.15
N MET A 200 -22.03 -1.65 0.26
CA MET A 200 -22.21 -3.08 -0.01
C MET A 200 -22.82 -3.85 1.17
N SER A 201 -23.21 -3.19 2.25
CA SER A 201 -23.63 -3.86 3.49
C SER A 201 -24.90 -4.71 3.32
N GLN A 202 -25.73 -4.39 2.34
CA GLN A 202 -27.00 -5.09 2.06
C GLN A 202 -27.10 -5.55 0.59
N LEU A 203 -26.01 -5.48 -0.15
CA LEU A 203 -25.97 -5.81 -1.57
C LEU A 203 -25.20 -7.10 -1.80
N ASP A 204 -25.72 -7.95 -2.68
CA ASP A 204 -24.95 -9.04 -3.28
C ASP A 204 -24.08 -8.55 -4.45
N ASN A 205 -23.16 -9.39 -4.89
CA ASN A 205 -22.23 -9.01 -5.96
C ASN A 205 -22.95 -8.69 -7.28
N GLY A 206 -24.06 -9.34 -7.59
CA GLY A 206 -24.83 -9.09 -8.81
C GLY A 206 -25.47 -7.71 -8.80
N LYS A 207 -26.07 -7.30 -7.69
CA LYS A 207 -26.64 -5.95 -7.53
C LYS A 207 -25.57 -4.87 -7.61
N VAL A 208 -24.40 -5.09 -6.98
CA VAL A 208 -23.26 -4.16 -7.07
C VAL A 208 -22.79 -4.01 -8.51
N SER A 209 -22.66 -5.11 -9.23
CA SER A 209 -22.29 -5.09 -10.65
C SER A 209 -23.31 -4.32 -11.51
N GLY A 210 -24.62 -4.52 -11.27
CA GLY A 210 -25.68 -3.77 -11.93
C GLY A 210 -25.56 -2.26 -11.70
N ILE A 211 -25.43 -1.84 -10.43
CA ILE A 211 -25.27 -0.44 -10.06
C ILE A 211 -24.03 0.19 -10.75
N ILE A 212 -22.91 -0.51 -10.77
CA ILE A 212 -21.69 -0.04 -11.45
C ILE A 212 -21.93 0.12 -12.94
N SER A 213 -22.61 -0.82 -13.57
CA SER A 213 -22.98 -0.74 -15.00
C SER A 213 -23.88 0.46 -15.30
N ASP A 214 -24.87 0.71 -14.45
CA ASP A 214 -25.79 1.86 -14.61
C ASP A 214 -25.04 3.19 -14.46
N ILE A 215 -24.17 3.30 -13.45
CA ILE A 215 -23.32 4.48 -13.23
C ILE A 215 -22.40 4.70 -14.45
N TYR A 216 -21.78 3.64 -14.97
CA TYR A 216 -20.91 3.72 -16.15
C TYR A 216 -21.66 4.19 -17.38
N ASN A 217 -22.83 3.61 -17.66
CA ASN A 217 -23.67 4.02 -18.80
C ASN A 217 -24.11 5.48 -18.67
N TYR A 218 -24.45 5.93 -17.45
CA TYR A 218 -24.81 7.32 -17.18
C TYR A 218 -23.64 8.28 -17.42
N ALA A 219 -22.41 7.90 -17.04
CA ALA A 219 -21.22 8.71 -17.24
C ALA A 219 -20.90 8.88 -18.74
N ILE A 220 -20.99 7.80 -19.53
CA ILE A 220 -20.74 7.84 -21.00
C ILE A 220 -21.80 8.67 -21.76
N LEU A 221 -23.04 8.68 -21.28
CA LEU A 221 -24.11 9.46 -21.94
C LEU A 221 -24.02 10.97 -21.68
N LYS A 222 -23.11 11.41 -20.83
CA LYS A 222 -22.86 12.84 -20.54
C LYS A 222 -21.76 13.48 -21.39
N ASP A 223 -20.95 12.67 -22.06
CA ASP A 223 -19.95 13.08 -23.04
C ASP A 223 -20.54 13.02 -24.47
#